data_18f86a5398d5aa1f1857d36f8ef63a9c
#
_entry.id   18f86a5398d5aa1f1857d36f8ef63a9c
#
_cell.length_a   1.000
_cell.length_b   1.000
_cell.length_c   1.000
_cell.angle_alpha   90.00
_cell.angle_beta   90.00
_cell.angle_gamma   90.00
#
_symmetry.space_group_name_H-M   'P 1'
#
loop_
_entity.id
_entity.type
_entity.pdbx_description
1 polymer ?
#
loop_
_entity_poly.entity_id
_entity_poly.type
_entity_poly.pdbx_seq_one_letter_code
_entity_poly.pdbx_strand_id
1 'polypeptide(L)'
;MMKALFFDIDGTLVSFETHRIPSSTIEALEAAHAKGLKIFIATGRPKAIINNLSELQDRNLIDGYITMNGAYCFVGEQVIYKSAIPQEEVKAMAAFCEKKGVPCIFVEEHHISVCQPDDMVKKIFYDFLHVNVIPTVSFKEATSKEIIQMTPFITEEEEKEIRPSIPTCEIGRWYPSFADITAKGDTKQKGIDEIIRYFGIKLEETMAFGDGGNDITMLRHAAIGVAMGQAKEDVKAAADYVTAPIDEDGISKAMKHFGII
;
A
#
# COMPACT_ATOMS: atom_id res chain seq x y z
N MET A 1 23.91 10.62 -3.17
CA MET A 1 23.06 10.88 -4.37
C MET A 1 21.91 9.88 -4.32
N MET A 2 20.65 10.31 -4.54
CA MET A 2 19.49 9.41 -4.56
C MET A 2 19.61 8.34 -5.63
N LYS A 3 19.15 7.13 -5.32
CA LYS A 3 19.13 5.98 -6.24
C LYS A 3 17.77 5.32 -6.32
N ALA A 4 16.92 5.44 -5.29
CA ALA A 4 15.63 4.78 -5.21
C ALA A 4 14.54 5.76 -4.73
N LEU A 5 13.42 5.75 -5.44
CA LEU A 5 12.21 6.53 -5.14
C LEU A 5 11.07 5.56 -4.87
N PHE A 6 10.39 5.74 -3.75
CA PHE A 6 9.26 4.90 -3.31
C PHE A 6 7.99 5.74 -3.29
N PHE A 7 6.94 5.26 -3.91
CA PHE A 7 5.68 5.99 -4.03
C PHE A 7 4.51 5.14 -3.56
N ASP A 8 3.66 5.71 -2.70
CA ASP A 8 2.31 5.20 -2.52
C ASP A 8 1.46 5.44 -3.80
N ILE A 9 0.33 4.74 -3.91
CA ILE A 9 -0.57 4.85 -5.06
C ILE A 9 -1.67 5.89 -4.81
N ASP A 10 -2.56 5.59 -3.89
CA ASP A 10 -3.85 6.26 -3.74
C ASP A 10 -3.72 7.57 -2.96
N GLY A 11 -3.86 8.71 -3.63
CA GLY A 11 -3.62 10.03 -3.05
C GLY A 11 -2.18 10.52 -3.20
N THR A 12 -1.27 9.67 -3.71
CA THR A 12 0.13 10.05 -3.96
C THR A 12 0.47 10.03 -5.45
N LEU A 13 0.40 8.87 -6.12
CA LEU A 13 0.56 8.77 -7.58
C LEU A 13 -0.76 9.01 -8.30
N VAL A 14 -1.87 8.48 -7.77
CA VAL A 14 -3.20 8.52 -8.40
C VAL A 14 -4.11 9.42 -7.59
N SER A 15 -4.64 10.45 -8.24
CA SER A 15 -5.58 11.40 -7.63
C SER A 15 -6.92 10.73 -7.31
N PHE A 16 -7.48 11.01 -6.13
CA PHE A 16 -8.84 10.60 -5.76
C PHE A 16 -9.93 11.35 -6.54
N GLU A 17 -9.62 12.53 -7.10
CA GLU A 17 -10.58 13.33 -7.86
C GLU A 17 -10.66 12.91 -9.32
N THR A 18 -9.49 12.73 -9.96
CA THR A 18 -9.40 12.44 -11.39
C THR A 18 -9.25 10.96 -11.71
N HIS A 19 -8.90 10.13 -10.71
CA HIS A 19 -8.53 8.71 -10.86
C HIS A 19 -7.39 8.47 -11.86
N ARG A 20 -6.51 9.47 -12.02
CA ARG A 20 -5.38 9.44 -12.95
C ARG A 20 -4.10 9.89 -12.27
N ILE A 21 -2.98 9.55 -12.89
CA ILE A 21 -1.66 10.09 -12.54
C ILE A 21 -1.51 11.44 -13.25
N PRO A 22 -1.17 12.54 -12.54
CA PRO A 22 -0.89 13.82 -13.19
C PRO A 22 0.23 13.71 -14.23
N SER A 23 0.08 14.37 -15.37
CA SER A 23 1.09 14.32 -16.46
C SER A 23 2.46 14.81 -15.98
N SER A 24 2.50 15.82 -15.15
CA SER A 24 3.73 16.33 -14.53
C SER A 24 4.46 15.30 -13.66
N THR A 25 3.70 14.39 -13.03
CA THR A 25 4.27 13.25 -12.28
C THR A 25 4.90 12.25 -13.22
N ILE A 26 4.21 11.88 -14.31
CA ILE A 26 4.76 10.96 -15.32
C ILE A 26 6.06 11.51 -15.90
N GLU A 27 6.07 12.79 -16.34
CA GLU A 27 7.26 13.47 -16.86
C GLU A 27 8.42 13.49 -15.85
N ALA A 28 8.10 13.73 -14.58
CA ALA A 28 9.10 13.73 -13.51
C ALA A 28 9.71 12.34 -13.29
N LEU A 29 8.89 11.29 -13.31
CA LEU A 29 9.34 9.91 -13.18
C LEU A 29 10.18 9.46 -14.40
N GLU A 30 9.79 9.83 -15.62
CA GLU A 30 10.59 9.59 -16.83
C GLU A 30 11.96 10.27 -16.73
N ALA A 31 12.01 11.54 -16.29
CA ALA A 31 13.26 12.26 -16.13
C ALA A 31 14.17 11.64 -15.07
N ALA A 32 13.61 11.18 -13.95
CA ALA A 32 14.36 10.49 -12.90
C ALA A 32 14.88 9.13 -13.38
N HIS A 33 14.03 8.34 -14.04
CA HIS A 33 14.39 7.03 -14.60
C HIS A 33 15.49 7.17 -15.66
N ALA A 34 15.43 8.19 -16.51
CA ALA A 34 16.47 8.50 -17.51
C ALA A 34 17.82 8.86 -16.86
N LYS A 35 17.84 9.37 -15.62
CA LYS A 35 19.05 9.59 -14.81
C LYS A 35 19.52 8.34 -14.06
N GLY A 36 18.85 7.20 -14.24
CA GLY A 36 19.21 5.92 -13.62
C GLY A 36 18.65 5.70 -12.20
N LEU A 37 17.71 6.54 -11.75
CA LEU A 37 17.03 6.29 -10.49
C LEU A 37 16.01 5.16 -10.64
N LYS A 38 15.89 4.32 -9.62
CA LYS A 38 14.90 3.25 -9.56
C LYS A 38 13.61 3.72 -8.93
N ILE A 39 12.50 3.28 -9.48
CA ILE A 39 11.15 3.68 -9.08
C ILE A 39 10.42 2.46 -8.54
N PHE A 40 9.92 2.56 -7.32
CA PHE A 40 9.22 1.49 -6.62
C PHE A 40 7.85 1.94 -6.16
N ILE A 41 6.89 1.03 -6.24
CA ILE A 41 5.55 1.22 -5.69
C ILE A 41 5.51 0.64 -4.28
N ALA A 42 4.91 1.37 -3.32
CA ALA A 42 4.73 0.93 -1.94
C ALA A 42 3.27 1.16 -1.51
N THR A 43 2.46 0.09 -1.52
CA THR A 43 1.01 0.20 -1.37
C THR A 43 0.41 -0.82 -0.40
N GLY A 44 -0.75 -0.50 0.18
CA GLY A 44 -1.59 -1.47 0.87
C GLY A 44 -2.34 -2.42 -0.07
N ARG A 45 -2.46 -2.06 -1.36
CA ARG A 45 -3.14 -2.90 -2.35
C ARG A 45 -2.38 -4.20 -2.57
N PRO A 46 -3.06 -5.36 -2.65
CA PRO A 46 -2.49 -6.58 -3.21
C PRO A 46 -2.30 -6.45 -4.73
N LYS A 47 -1.34 -7.20 -5.29
CA LYS A 47 -1.03 -7.21 -6.74
C LYS A 47 -2.29 -7.36 -7.61
N ALA A 48 -3.22 -8.21 -7.20
CA ALA A 48 -4.44 -8.53 -7.95
C ALA A 48 -5.39 -7.34 -8.19
N ILE A 49 -5.28 -6.26 -7.38
CA ILE A 49 -6.14 -5.07 -7.50
C ILE A 49 -5.37 -3.78 -7.81
N ILE A 50 -4.12 -3.88 -8.23
CA ILE A 50 -3.39 -2.75 -8.81
C ILE A 50 -3.82 -2.62 -10.28
N ASN A 51 -4.77 -1.73 -10.55
CA ASN A 51 -5.42 -1.55 -11.84
C ASN A 51 -5.34 -0.12 -12.40
N ASN A 52 -4.58 0.76 -11.76
CA ASN A 52 -4.54 2.19 -12.02
C ASN A 52 -3.13 2.74 -12.31
N LEU A 53 -2.16 1.87 -12.61
CA LEU A 53 -0.77 2.23 -12.92
C LEU A 53 -0.35 1.90 -14.36
N SER A 54 -1.30 1.62 -15.27
CA SER A 54 -1.01 1.22 -16.66
C SER A 54 -0.08 2.20 -17.35
N GLU A 55 -0.27 3.52 -17.17
CA GLU A 55 0.57 4.54 -17.79
C GLU A 55 2.05 4.45 -17.39
N LEU A 56 2.37 4.04 -16.16
CA LEU A 56 3.74 3.80 -15.71
C LEU A 56 4.26 2.42 -16.13
N GLN A 57 3.37 1.42 -16.14
CA GLN A 57 3.71 0.04 -16.53
C GLN A 57 4.04 -0.05 -18.01
N ASP A 58 3.22 0.55 -18.88
CA ASP A 58 3.42 0.57 -20.34
C ASP A 58 4.73 1.28 -20.75
N ARG A 59 5.21 2.21 -19.90
CA ARG A 59 6.48 2.93 -20.10
C ARG A 59 7.66 2.24 -19.43
N ASN A 60 7.45 1.09 -18.76
CA ASN A 60 8.47 0.35 -17.99
C ASN A 60 9.19 1.23 -16.96
N LEU A 61 8.45 2.11 -16.28
CA LEU A 61 9.02 3.01 -15.27
C LEU A 61 9.10 2.38 -13.87
N ILE A 62 8.49 1.23 -13.62
CA ILE A 62 8.42 0.61 -12.30
C ILE A 62 9.43 -0.53 -12.20
N ASP A 63 10.42 -0.39 -11.31
CA ASP A 63 11.46 -1.40 -11.07
C ASP A 63 11.03 -2.50 -10.10
N GLY A 64 10.05 -2.26 -9.23
CA GLY A 64 9.55 -3.27 -8.29
C GLY A 64 8.41 -2.77 -7.42
N TYR A 65 7.84 -3.68 -6.65
CA TYR A 65 6.63 -3.45 -5.88
C TYR A 65 6.78 -3.92 -4.44
N ILE A 66 6.29 -3.09 -3.53
CA ILE A 66 5.98 -3.39 -2.14
C ILE A 66 4.47 -3.34 -2.04
N THR A 67 3.82 -4.47 -1.83
CA THR A 67 2.36 -4.60 -1.76
C THR A 67 1.93 -5.11 -0.39
N MET A 68 0.62 -5.02 -0.11
CA MET A 68 0.08 -5.46 1.18
C MET A 68 0.85 -4.89 2.37
N ASN A 69 1.10 -3.55 2.32
CA ASN A 69 1.84 -2.81 3.36
C ASN A 69 3.23 -3.41 3.71
N GLY A 70 3.89 -4.07 2.76
CA GLY A 70 5.21 -4.66 2.96
C GLY A 70 5.22 -6.17 3.15
N ALA A 71 4.05 -6.82 3.27
CA ALA A 71 3.96 -8.26 3.42
C ALA A 71 4.36 -9.05 2.16
N TYR A 72 4.33 -8.39 0.99
CA TYR A 72 4.68 -9.04 -0.27
C TYR A 72 5.44 -8.08 -1.18
N CYS A 73 6.72 -8.40 -1.45
CA CYS A 73 7.61 -7.58 -2.29
C CYS A 73 8.11 -8.39 -3.48
N PHE A 74 8.08 -7.80 -4.68
CA PHE A 74 8.53 -8.48 -5.90
C PHE A 74 9.16 -7.53 -6.92
N VAL A 75 10.02 -8.08 -7.79
CA VAL A 75 10.72 -7.42 -8.88
C VAL A 75 10.49 -8.24 -10.15
N GLY A 76 9.78 -7.70 -11.12
CA GLY A 76 9.30 -8.49 -12.25
C GLY A 76 8.42 -9.66 -11.75
N GLU A 77 8.83 -10.89 -12.06
CA GLU A 77 8.15 -12.10 -11.57
C GLU A 77 8.83 -12.71 -10.33
N GLN A 78 9.94 -12.13 -9.86
CA GLN A 78 10.67 -12.66 -8.72
C GLN A 78 10.11 -12.10 -7.41
N VAL A 79 9.57 -12.99 -6.55
CA VAL A 79 9.23 -12.67 -5.17
C VAL A 79 10.49 -12.57 -4.35
N ILE A 80 10.73 -11.43 -3.70
CA ILE A 80 11.91 -11.18 -2.87
C ILE A 80 11.60 -11.24 -1.37
N TYR A 81 10.33 -11.01 -1.00
CA TYR A 81 9.84 -11.15 0.36
C TYR A 81 8.36 -11.53 0.37
N LYS A 82 8.00 -12.44 1.25
CA LYS A 82 6.61 -12.83 1.53
C LYS A 82 6.49 -13.19 3.01
N SER A 83 5.44 -12.70 3.64
CA SER A 83 5.09 -12.99 5.02
C SER A 83 3.59 -13.32 5.09
N ALA A 84 3.23 -14.38 5.80
CA ALA A 84 1.84 -14.79 5.97
C ALA A 84 1.39 -14.57 7.42
N ILE A 85 0.11 -14.28 7.58
CA ILE A 85 -0.51 -14.14 8.89
C ILE A 85 -0.61 -15.54 9.55
N PRO A 86 -0.29 -15.66 10.87
CA PRO A 86 -0.47 -16.92 11.58
C PRO A 86 -1.89 -17.46 11.44
N GLN A 87 -2.02 -18.73 11.12
CA GLN A 87 -3.31 -19.37 10.79
C GLN A 87 -4.36 -19.23 11.89
N GLU A 88 -3.94 -19.22 13.16
CA GLU A 88 -4.85 -19.05 14.29
C GLU A 88 -5.43 -17.63 14.36
N GLU A 89 -4.65 -16.62 13.95
CA GLU A 89 -5.11 -15.24 13.89
C GLU A 89 -6.03 -15.00 12.69
N VAL A 90 -5.77 -15.68 11.56
CA VAL A 90 -6.70 -15.71 10.41
C VAL A 90 -8.06 -16.27 10.82
N LYS A 91 -8.09 -17.40 11.54
CA LYS A 91 -9.32 -18.01 12.05
C LYS A 91 -10.03 -17.12 13.08
N ALA A 92 -9.28 -16.47 13.96
CA ALA A 92 -9.84 -15.55 14.97
C ALA A 92 -10.55 -14.37 14.29
N MET A 93 -9.91 -13.75 13.30
CA MET A 93 -10.54 -12.67 12.52
C MET A 93 -11.75 -13.15 11.75
N ALA A 94 -11.67 -14.30 11.09
CA ALA A 94 -12.78 -14.86 10.35
C ALA A 94 -14.00 -15.12 11.26
N ALA A 95 -13.78 -15.74 12.43
CA ALA A 95 -14.86 -15.99 13.41
C ALA A 95 -15.46 -14.68 13.96
N PHE A 96 -14.63 -13.65 14.16
CA PHE A 96 -15.08 -12.33 14.58
C PHE A 96 -15.98 -11.69 13.51
N CYS A 97 -15.53 -11.66 12.24
CA CYS A 97 -16.31 -11.09 11.13
C CYS A 97 -17.61 -11.86 10.91
N GLU A 98 -17.57 -13.21 10.95
CA GLU A 98 -18.76 -14.05 10.82
C GLU A 98 -19.78 -13.75 11.91
N LYS A 99 -19.34 -13.64 13.18
CA LYS A 99 -20.19 -13.31 14.32
C LYS A 99 -20.80 -11.91 14.23
N LYS A 100 -20.03 -10.93 13.75
CA LYS A 100 -20.48 -9.53 13.59
C LYS A 100 -21.34 -9.33 12.34
N GLY A 101 -21.31 -10.26 11.38
CA GLY A 101 -21.98 -10.12 10.10
C GLY A 101 -21.33 -9.07 9.20
N VAL A 102 -20.01 -8.84 9.33
CA VAL A 102 -19.25 -7.84 8.56
C VAL A 102 -18.40 -8.51 7.48
N PRO A 103 -18.20 -7.84 6.31
CA PRO A 103 -17.35 -8.35 5.25
C PRO A 103 -15.90 -8.48 5.70
N CYS A 104 -15.20 -9.46 5.11
CA CYS A 104 -13.74 -9.53 5.17
C CYS A 104 -13.19 -10.02 3.84
N ILE A 105 -12.21 -9.29 3.32
CA ILE A 105 -11.43 -9.71 2.15
C ILE A 105 -10.20 -10.48 2.64
N PHE A 106 -9.92 -11.62 2.00
CA PHE A 106 -8.76 -12.47 2.27
C PHE A 106 -7.88 -12.50 1.03
N VAL A 107 -6.59 -12.25 1.22
CA VAL A 107 -5.60 -12.15 0.15
C VAL A 107 -4.56 -13.25 0.31
N GLU A 108 -4.50 -14.12 -0.68
CA GLU A 108 -3.46 -15.12 -0.91
C GLU A 108 -2.36 -14.52 -1.81
N GLU A 109 -1.34 -15.28 -2.13
CA GLU A 109 -0.28 -14.82 -3.05
C GLU A 109 -0.80 -14.44 -4.44
N HIS A 110 -1.72 -15.23 -5.00
CA HIS A 110 -2.23 -15.06 -6.36
C HIS A 110 -3.75 -14.88 -6.45
N HIS A 111 -4.44 -14.99 -5.33
CA HIS A 111 -5.89 -14.94 -5.28
C HIS A 111 -6.39 -13.95 -4.23
N ILE A 112 -7.55 -13.42 -4.49
CA ILE A 112 -8.29 -12.56 -3.56
C ILE A 112 -9.72 -13.06 -3.48
N SER A 113 -10.28 -13.11 -2.29
CA SER A 113 -11.66 -13.53 -2.06
C SER A 113 -12.32 -12.66 -1.00
N VAL A 114 -13.65 -12.62 -0.98
CA VAL A 114 -14.42 -11.88 0.00
C VAL A 114 -15.45 -12.77 0.67
N CYS A 115 -15.57 -12.67 1.99
CA CYS A 115 -16.63 -13.32 2.77
C CYS A 115 -17.68 -12.28 3.15
N GLN A 116 -18.96 -12.64 3.07
CA GLN A 116 -20.11 -11.80 3.42
C GLN A 116 -20.08 -10.40 2.78
N PRO A 117 -19.86 -10.24 1.44
CA PRO A 117 -19.85 -8.94 0.80
C PRO A 117 -21.19 -8.22 0.96
N ASP A 118 -21.13 -6.92 1.20
CA ASP A 118 -22.29 -6.03 1.36
C ASP A 118 -22.18 -4.80 0.44
N ASP A 119 -23.12 -3.86 0.58
CA ASP A 119 -23.12 -2.61 -0.17
C ASP A 119 -21.88 -1.75 0.08
N MET A 120 -21.20 -1.89 1.23
CA MET A 120 -19.99 -1.15 1.55
C MET A 120 -18.80 -1.65 0.70
N VAL A 121 -18.65 -2.97 0.57
CA VAL A 121 -17.67 -3.58 -0.34
C VAL A 121 -17.90 -3.09 -1.77
N LYS A 122 -19.16 -3.14 -2.24
CA LYS A 122 -19.51 -2.66 -3.57
C LYS A 122 -19.12 -1.19 -3.77
N LYS A 123 -19.58 -0.32 -2.88
CA LYS A 123 -19.35 1.12 -2.94
C LYS A 123 -17.86 1.48 -2.95
N ILE A 124 -17.04 0.81 -2.11
CA ILE A 124 -15.63 1.17 -1.96
C ILE A 124 -14.79 0.46 -3.03
N PHE A 125 -14.86 -0.88 -3.12
CA PHE A 125 -13.95 -1.63 -4.00
C PHE A 125 -14.37 -1.58 -5.46
N TYR A 126 -15.66 -1.72 -5.76
CA TYR A 126 -16.12 -1.79 -7.17
C TYR A 126 -16.41 -0.42 -7.76
N ASP A 127 -17.16 0.44 -7.04
CA ASP A 127 -17.59 1.72 -7.59
C ASP A 127 -16.50 2.81 -7.44
N PHE A 128 -15.81 2.89 -6.28
CA PHE A 128 -14.81 3.94 -6.03
C PHE A 128 -13.39 3.54 -6.47
N LEU A 129 -12.91 2.35 -6.10
CA LEU A 129 -11.57 1.88 -6.47
C LEU A 129 -11.53 1.17 -7.84
N HIS A 130 -12.68 0.98 -8.49
CA HIS A 130 -12.83 0.33 -9.79
C HIS A 130 -12.18 -1.07 -9.86
N VAL A 131 -12.19 -1.80 -8.74
CA VAL A 131 -11.71 -3.18 -8.67
C VAL A 131 -12.72 -4.11 -9.33
N ASN A 132 -12.25 -5.11 -10.07
CA ASN A 132 -13.11 -6.17 -10.57
C ASN A 132 -13.82 -6.91 -9.44
N VAL A 133 -14.98 -7.50 -9.71
CA VAL A 133 -15.75 -8.24 -8.71
C VAL A 133 -14.89 -9.34 -8.08
N ILE A 134 -14.73 -9.26 -6.76
CA ILE A 134 -13.96 -10.21 -5.97
C ILE A 134 -14.80 -11.49 -5.76
N PRO A 135 -14.27 -12.69 -6.02
CA PRO A 135 -14.99 -13.94 -5.78
C PRO A 135 -15.46 -14.06 -4.34
N THR A 136 -16.73 -14.42 -4.15
CA THR A 136 -17.30 -14.66 -2.83
C THR A 136 -17.08 -16.12 -2.41
N VAL A 137 -16.54 -16.32 -1.22
CA VAL A 137 -16.29 -17.64 -0.62
C VAL A 137 -16.83 -17.71 0.82
N SER A 138 -16.89 -18.90 1.39
CA SER A 138 -17.19 -19.07 2.82
C SER A 138 -15.96 -18.77 3.68
N PHE A 139 -16.16 -18.37 4.96
CA PHE A 139 -15.06 -18.22 5.91
C PHE A 139 -14.25 -19.51 6.08
N LYS A 140 -14.93 -20.67 6.06
CA LYS A 140 -14.26 -21.97 6.12
C LYS A 140 -13.30 -22.19 4.95
N GLU A 141 -13.68 -21.78 3.75
CA GLU A 141 -12.85 -21.89 2.55
C GLU A 141 -11.66 -20.91 2.64
N ALA A 142 -11.92 -19.63 2.91
CA ALA A 142 -10.88 -18.60 3.04
C ALA A 142 -9.84 -19.01 4.10
N THR A 143 -10.27 -19.46 5.28
CA THR A 143 -9.35 -19.86 6.36
C THR A 143 -8.65 -21.20 6.15
N SER A 144 -8.87 -21.90 5.05
CA SER A 144 -8.12 -23.11 4.68
C SER A 144 -6.82 -22.82 3.92
N LYS A 145 -6.56 -21.54 3.61
CA LYS A 145 -5.47 -21.07 2.75
C LYS A 145 -4.41 -20.31 3.55
N GLU A 146 -3.24 -20.14 2.94
CA GLU A 146 -2.21 -19.22 3.45
C GLU A 146 -2.64 -17.79 3.12
N ILE A 147 -2.87 -16.97 4.14
CA ILE A 147 -3.36 -15.59 4.00
C ILE A 147 -2.24 -14.62 4.33
N ILE A 148 -1.97 -13.71 3.39
CA ILE A 148 -0.94 -12.67 3.52
C ILE A 148 -1.54 -11.37 4.07
N GLN A 149 -2.75 -11.03 3.65
CA GLN A 149 -3.47 -9.86 4.15
C GLN A 149 -4.94 -10.20 4.36
N MET A 150 -5.54 -9.62 5.41
CA MET A 150 -6.99 -9.57 5.62
C MET A 150 -7.44 -8.10 5.59
N THR A 151 -8.61 -7.85 4.99
CA THR A 151 -9.22 -6.51 5.02
C THR A 151 -10.65 -6.63 5.57
N PRO A 152 -10.81 -6.69 6.91
CA PRO A 152 -12.13 -6.66 7.53
C PRO A 152 -12.74 -5.26 7.48
N PHE A 153 -14.05 -5.19 7.25
CA PHE A 153 -14.83 -3.94 7.28
C PHE A 153 -15.30 -3.66 8.71
N ILE A 154 -14.38 -3.18 9.53
CA ILE A 154 -14.57 -2.94 10.96
C ILE A 154 -14.28 -1.49 11.35
N THR A 155 -14.94 -1.02 12.40
CA THR A 155 -14.69 0.27 13.05
C THR A 155 -13.44 0.22 13.93
N GLU A 156 -12.97 1.38 14.41
CA GLU A 156 -11.86 1.46 15.37
C GLU A 156 -12.19 0.81 16.74
N GLU A 157 -13.47 0.83 17.16
CA GLU A 157 -13.92 0.14 18.36
C GLU A 157 -13.86 -1.37 18.19
N GLU A 158 -14.30 -1.88 17.05
CA GLU A 158 -14.23 -3.32 16.73
C GLU A 158 -12.79 -3.78 16.53
N GLU A 159 -11.91 -2.91 16.03
CA GLU A 159 -10.47 -3.17 15.98
C GLU A 159 -9.90 -3.38 17.39
N LYS A 160 -10.27 -2.52 18.36
CA LYS A 160 -9.86 -2.70 19.76
C LYS A 160 -10.41 -3.99 20.37
N GLU A 161 -11.64 -4.39 19.99
CA GLU A 161 -12.26 -5.63 20.45
C GLU A 161 -11.51 -6.88 19.97
N ILE A 162 -11.11 -6.92 18.69
CA ILE A 162 -10.42 -8.08 18.09
C ILE A 162 -8.92 -8.12 18.40
N ARG A 163 -8.29 -7.00 18.67
CA ARG A 163 -6.84 -6.87 18.86
C ARG A 163 -6.20 -7.92 19.79
N PRO A 164 -6.81 -8.28 20.96
CA PRO A 164 -6.26 -9.33 21.81
C PRO A 164 -6.20 -10.73 21.18
N SER A 165 -7.00 -10.98 20.15
CA SER A 165 -7.04 -12.28 19.44
C SER A 165 -6.11 -12.34 18.23
N ILE A 166 -5.50 -11.20 17.86
CA ILE A 166 -4.54 -11.09 16.75
C ILE A 166 -3.28 -10.33 17.20
N PRO A 167 -2.59 -10.81 18.27
CA PRO A 167 -1.50 -10.07 18.92
C PRO A 167 -0.25 -9.93 18.04
N THR A 168 -0.09 -10.77 17.03
CA THR A 168 1.05 -10.76 16.12
C THR A 168 0.69 -10.22 14.73
N CYS A 169 -0.36 -9.41 14.62
CA CYS A 169 -0.69 -8.71 13.40
C CYS A 169 -0.34 -7.21 13.48
N GLU A 170 0.02 -6.63 12.35
CA GLU A 170 -0.01 -5.19 12.12
C GLU A 170 -1.38 -4.77 11.56
N ILE A 171 -1.82 -3.57 11.92
CA ILE A 171 -3.09 -3.01 11.45
C ILE A 171 -2.80 -1.66 10.83
N GLY A 172 -3.06 -1.52 9.54
CA GLY A 172 -2.99 -0.27 8.80
C GLY A 172 -4.39 0.22 8.42
N ARG A 173 -4.70 1.48 8.68
CA ARG A 173 -5.98 2.08 8.30
C ARG A 173 -5.74 3.33 7.46
N TRP A 174 -6.16 3.29 6.21
CA TRP A 174 -6.14 4.44 5.31
C TRP A 174 -7.56 4.88 4.90
N TYR A 175 -8.57 4.05 5.15
CA TYR A 175 -9.99 4.36 4.92
C TYR A 175 -10.82 4.11 6.18
N PRO A 176 -11.80 4.95 6.51
CA PRO A 176 -12.52 4.84 7.80
C PRO A 176 -13.26 3.52 8.03
N SER A 177 -13.75 2.88 6.96
CA SER A 177 -14.66 1.73 7.05
C SER A 177 -13.96 0.38 7.09
N PHE A 178 -12.66 0.30 6.91
CA PHE A 178 -11.90 -0.97 6.96
C PHE A 178 -10.46 -0.76 7.43
N ALA A 179 -9.81 -1.85 7.77
CA ALA A 179 -8.40 -1.89 8.08
C ALA A 179 -7.71 -3.00 7.28
N ASP A 180 -6.47 -2.76 6.86
CA ASP A 180 -5.61 -3.80 6.30
C ASP A 180 -4.81 -4.43 7.44
N ILE A 181 -4.84 -5.74 7.51
CA ILE A 181 -4.17 -6.55 8.55
C ILE A 181 -3.16 -7.46 7.88
N THR A 182 -1.91 -7.37 8.30
CA THR A 182 -0.78 -8.18 7.85
C THR A 182 -0.07 -8.82 9.05
N ALA A 183 0.93 -9.66 8.83
CA ALA A 183 1.72 -10.22 9.92
C ALA A 183 2.57 -9.13 10.60
N LYS A 184 2.93 -9.36 11.84
CA LYS A 184 3.71 -8.42 12.67
C LYS A 184 5.04 -8.06 12.01
N GLY A 185 5.31 -6.77 11.95
CA GLY A 185 6.52 -6.22 11.35
C GLY A 185 6.41 -5.96 9.86
N ASP A 186 5.32 -6.37 9.21
CA ASP A 186 5.05 -6.02 7.83
C ASP A 186 4.54 -4.58 7.76
N THR A 187 5.41 -3.71 7.30
CA THR A 187 5.15 -2.28 7.10
C THR A 187 5.79 -1.85 5.79
N LYS A 188 5.36 -0.72 5.22
CA LYS A 188 6.02 -0.17 4.03
C LYS A 188 7.52 0.08 4.26
N GLN A 189 7.93 0.44 5.49
CA GLN A 189 9.32 0.51 5.91
C GLN A 189 10.05 -0.82 5.68
N LYS A 190 9.48 -1.94 6.17
CA LYS A 190 10.05 -3.28 5.98
C LYS A 190 10.20 -3.62 4.50
N GLY A 191 9.21 -3.27 3.69
CA GLY A 191 9.28 -3.44 2.24
C GLY A 191 10.43 -2.65 1.60
N ILE A 192 10.69 -1.41 2.04
CA ILE A 192 11.85 -0.64 1.59
C ILE A 192 13.15 -1.39 1.90
N ASP A 193 13.31 -1.91 3.14
CA ASP A 193 14.51 -2.66 3.53
C ASP A 193 14.75 -3.89 2.65
N GLU A 194 13.71 -4.62 2.27
CA GLU A 194 13.83 -5.78 1.40
C GLU A 194 14.22 -5.37 -0.04
N ILE A 195 13.61 -4.33 -0.58
CA ILE A 195 13.94 -3.80 -1.91
C ILE A 195 15.37 -3.28 -1.96
N ILE A 196 15.79 -2.43 -1.02
CA ILE A 196 17.15 -1.86 -1.06
C ILE A 196 18.22 -2.92 -0.85
N ARG A 197 17.95 -3.96 -0.03
CA ARG A 197 18.82 -5.11 0.13
C ARG A 197 19.01 -5.87 -1.19
N TYR A 198 17.92 -6.12 -1.90
CA TYR A 198 17.93 -6.81 -3.19
C TYR A 198 18.76 -6.08 -4.25
N PHE A 199 18.65 -4.75 -4.31
CA PHE A 199 19.37 -3.91 -5.28
C PHE A 199 20.75 -3.45 -4.81
N GLY A 200 21.15 -3.71 -3.58
CA GLY A 200 22.41 -3.20 -3.01
C GLY A 200 22.42 -1.68 -2.86
N ILE A 201 21.26 -1.07 -2.64
CA ILE A 201 21.07 0.38 -2.40
C ILE A 201 21.16 0.62 -0.90
N LYS A 202 21.75 1.76 -0.52
CA LYS A 202 21.81 2.14 0.89
C LYS A 202 20.60 3.00 1.27
N LEU A 203 20.21 2.95 2.56
CA LEU A 203 19.06 3.70 3.06
C LEU A 203 19.21 5.21 2.82
N GLU A 204 20.42 5.76 2.98
CA GLU A 204 20.72 7.16 2.71
C GLU A 204 20.60 7.59 1.22
N GLU A 205 20.31 6.65 0.33
CA GLU A 205 20.10 6.87 -1.10
C GLU A 205 18.61 6.76 -1.50
N THR A 206 17.69 6.79 -0.52
CA THR A 206 16.25 6.56 -0.71
C THR A 206 15.41 7.81 -0.47
N MET A 207 14.33 7.94 -1.21
CA MET A 207 13.30 8.96 -1.01
C MET A 207 11.92 8.33 -1.11
N ALA A 208 11.00 8.69 -0.22
CA ALA A 208 9.65 8.13 -0.18
C ALA A 208 8.58 9.22 -0.24
N PHE A 209 7.47 8.93 -0.92
CA PHE A 209 6.32 9.81 -1.08
C PHE A 209 5.05 9.11 -0.60
N GLY A 210 4.23 9.80 0.21
CA GLY A 210 3.00 9.24 0.75
C GLY A 210 2.02 10.30 1.26
N ASP A 211 0.77 9.90 1.52
CA ASP A 211 -0.27 10.78 2.07
C ASP A 211 -1.13 10.11 3.15
N GLY A 212 -1.07 8.77 3.26
CA GLY A 212 -1.88 7.98 4.19
C GLY A 212 -1.19 7.65 5.52
N GLY A 213 -1.98 7.25 6.53
CA GLY A 213 -1.45 6.84 7.82
C GLY A 213 -0.50 5.62 7.75
N ASN A 214 -0.71 4.71 6.78
CA ASN A 214 0.16 3.57 6.52
C ASN A 214 1.51 3.95 5.88
N ASP A 215 1.66 5.21 5.42
CA ASP A 215 2.90 5.74 4.87
C ASP A 215 3.86 6.27 5.95
N ILE A 216 3.35 6.58 7.14
CA ILE A 216 4.14 7.18 8.22
C ILE A 216 5.44 6.41 8.47
N THR A 217 5.38 5.09 8.43
CA THR A 217 6.58 4.25 8.67
C THR A 217 7.62 4.42 7.57
N MET A 218 7.23 4.45 6.30
CA MET A 218 8.18 4.63 5.20
C MET A 218 8.69 6.07 5.09
N LEU A 219 7.84 7.09 5.39
CA LEU A 219 8.24 8.49 5.36
C LEU A 219 9.31 8.79 6.42
N ARG A 220 9.19 8.21 7.63
CA ARG A 220 10.19 8.33 8.68
C ARG A 220 11.47 7.55 8.42
N HIS A 221 11.38 6.49 7.62
CA HIS A 221 12.47 5.55 7.42
C HIS A 221 13.37 5.91 6.25
N ALA A 222 12.82 6.35 5.14
CA ALA A 222 13.61 6.78 3.99
C ALA A 222 14.54 7.94 4.37
N ALA A 223 15.64 8.10 3.63
CA ALA A 223 16.56 9.22 3.88
C ALA A 223 15.89 10.60 3.67
N ILE A 224 14.88 10.64 2.81
CA ILE A 224 14.01 11.80 2.62
C ILE A 224 12.56 11.29 2.52
N GLY A 225 11.75 11.64 3.51
CA GLY A 225 10.31 11.42 3.48
C GLY A 225 9.57 12.66 3.00
N VAL A 226 8.69 12.51 2.03
CA VAL A 226 7.87 13.58 1.45
C VAL A 226 6.39 13.28 1.65
N ALA A 227 5.71 14.10 2.42
CA ALA A 227 4.26 14.05 2.55
C ALA A 227 3.58 14.91 1.47
N MET A 228 2.50 14.39 0.88
CA MET A 228 1.67 15.15 -0.05
C MET A 228 0.92 16.27 0.67
N GLY A 229 0.66 17.38 -0.01
CA GLY A 229 0.06 18.59 0.59
C GLY A 229 -1.34 18.39 1.16
N GLN A 230 -2.13 17.46 0.62
CA GLN A 230 -3.46 17.09 1.12
C GLN A 230 -3.43 16.09 2.29
N ALA A 231 -2.27 15.52 2.65
CA ALA A 231 -2.14 14.56 3.73
C ALA A 231 -2.61 15.14 5.09
N LYS A 232 -2.99 14.27 6.02
CA LYS A 232 -3.33 14.67 7.38
C LYS A 232 -2.09 15.16 8.14
N GLU A 233 -2.32 15.94 9.20
CA GLU A 233 -1.25 16.57 9.96
C GLU A 233 -0.26 15.57 10.62
N ASP A 234 -0.73 14.40 11.04
CA ASP A 234 0.12 13.33 11.59
C ASP A 234 1.07 12.73 10.54
N VAL A 235 0.60 12.60 9.29
CA VAL A 235 1.42 12.17 8.16
C VAL A 235 2.43 13.25 7.78
N LYS A 236 2.01 14.52 7.69
CA LYS A 236 2.90 15.66 7.44
C LYS A 236 3.99 15.79 8.49
N ALA A 237 3.62 15.59 9.76
CA ALA A 237 4.57 15.64 10.88
C ALA A 237 5.58 14.46 10.88
N ALA A 238 5.33 13.42 10.11
CA ALA A 238 6.23 12.27 9.96
C ALA A 238 7.26 12.44 8.84
N ALA A 239 7.08 13.41 7.96
CA ALA A 239 7.91 13.65 6.77
C ALA A 239 8.95 14.73 7.01
N ASP A 240 10.06 14.67 6.25
CA ASP A 240 11.09 15.73 6.22
C ASP A 240 10.64 16.95 5.41
N TYR A 241 9.75 16.73 4.44
CA TYR A 241 9.24 17.76 3.56
C TYR A 241 7.77 17.57 3.23
N VAL A 242 7.00 18.66 3.23
CA VAL A 242 5.61 18.66 2.77
C VAL A 242 5.57 19.37 1.42
N THR A 243 5.17 18.63 0.39
CA THR A 243 5.02 19.19 -0.96
C THR A 243 3.61 19.73 -1.21
N ALA A 244 3.33 20.19 -2.43
CA ALA A 244 1.98 20.59 -2.84
C ALA A 244 1.02 19.37 -2.92
N PRO A 245 -0.30 19.59 -2.95
CA PRO A 245 -1.26 18.53 -3.25
C PRO A 245 -0.97 17.82 -4.57
N ILE A 246 -1.46 16.58 -4.69
CA ILE A 246 -1.26 15.75 -5.89
C ILE A 246 -1.73 16.46 -7.16
N ASP A 247 -2.90 17.11 -7.12
CA ASP A 247 -3.50 17.82 -8.26
C ASP A 247 -2.86 19.20 -8.53
N GLU A 248 -1.85 19.56 -7.73
CA GLU A 248 -1.01 20.76 -7.90
C GLU A 248 0.46 20.40 -8.18
N ASP A 249 0.72 19.30 -8.90
CA ASP A 249 2.06 18.85 -9.30
C ASP A 249 3.01 18.51 -8.12
N GLY A 250 2.48 18.02 -7.01
CA GLY A 250 3.22 17.82 -5.76
C GLY A 250 4.50 17.01 -5.92
N ILE A 251 4.46 15.86 -6.59
CA ILE A 251 5.64 15.01 -6.83
C ILE A 251 6.68 15.73 -7.66
N SER A 252 6.29 16.34 -8.79
CA SER A 252 7.20 17.08 -9.66
C SER A 252 7.87 18.24 -8.93
N LYS A 253 7.12 18.99 -8.11
CA LYS A 253 7.64 20.09 -7.28
C LYS A 253 8.68 19.61 -6.26
N ALA A 254 8.38 18.50 -5.56
CA ALA A 254 9.32 17.92 -4.60
C ALA A 254 10.61 17.42 -5.29
N MET A 255 10.49 16.72 -6.41
CA MET A 255 11.64 16.21 -7.15
C MET A 255 12.55 17.33 -7.66
N LYS A 256 11.97 18.46 -8.11
CA LYS A 256 12.71 19.67 -8.45
C LYS A 256 13.38 20.32 -7.23
N HIS A 257 12.65 20.41 -6.10
CA HIS A 257 13.18 20.98 -4.85
C HIS A 257 14.45 20.26 -4.39
N PHE A 258 14.48 18.94 -4.49
CA PHE A 258 15.63 18.12 -4.10
C PHE A 258 16.65 17.90 -5.24
N GLY A 259 16.49 18.52 -6.39
CA GLY A 259 17.42 18.41 -7.51
C GLY A 259 17.47 17.01 -8.15
N ILE A 260 16.38 16.24 -8.04
CA ILE A 260 16.23 14.92 -8.67
C ILE A 260 16.08 15.10 -10.19
N ILE A 261 15.28 16.07 -10.59
CA ILE A 261 15.01 16.39 -12.01
C ILE A 261 15.32 17.84 -12.31
#